data_3c8ff341f3c15bc480219cdd0d5b9ff7
#
_entry.id   3c8ff341f3c15bc480219cdd0d5b9ff7
#
_cell.length_a   1.000
_cell.length_b   1.000
_cell.length_c   1.000
_cell.angle_alpha   90.00
_cell.angle_beta   90.00
_cell.angle_gamma   90.00
#
_symmetry.space_group_name_H-M   'P 1'
#
loop_
_entity.id
_entity.type
_entity.pdbx_description
1 polymer ?
#
loop_
_entity_poly.entity_id
_entity_poly.type
_entity_poly.pdbx_seq_one_letter_code
_entity_poly.pdbx_strand_id
1 'polypeptide(L)'
;QPLIGELRQVWMLSGGFAWDVVGTAAVAAAPERDFRSAVDGRLAQIWMTPQGFVKAASSANATARALVLPSGRKTVVTFTAPNKATFEGVINEQGLVEHIDTWFGSPVLGDTKLEASFADYKDFNGTTFPTRIVQRNGGYPVLDLTVTDVKSNLPVAFDVPANIRQAPPVTDAVQGERLADGVWMFPGTAKSIAVEYADHIVVIDAPETEARSIAVIDAIKKLIPGKPIRQVINTHHHFDHSGGLRTYVAEGATIVTHQSNVAFFENAWRGARTLMPDRLAKSGRTPVFEGVTGSRVISDGSHELDVYHYPGNMHNAGMLMIYLPRER
;
A
#
# COMPACT_ATOMS: atom_id res chain seq x y z
N GLN A 1 7.26 6.95 -22.69
CA GLN A 1 8.71 7.09 -22.83
C GLN A 1 9.35 5.78 -22.41
N PRO A 2 10.34 5.24 -23.12
CA PRO A 2 11.10 4.13 -22.62
C PRO A 2 11.78 4.59 -21.31
N LEU A 3 11.78 3.72 -20.30
CA LEU A 3 12.54 3.97 -19.08
C LEU A 3 14.01 4.11 -19.47
N ILE A 4 14.59 5.26 -19.20
CA ILE A 4 16.00 5.52 -19.47
C ILE A 4 16.78 5.00 -18.26
N GLY A 5 17.47 3.87 -18.45
CA GLY A 5 18.32 3.22 -17.47
C GLY A 5 17.66 2.02 -16.78
N GLU A 6 18.46 1.00 -16.48
CA GLU A 6 18.08 -0.15 -15.67
C GLU A 6 18.41 0.14 -14.20
N LEU A 7 17.40 0.31 -13.36
CA LEU A 7 17.58 0.31 -11.92
C LEU A 7 17.46 -1.15 -11.42
N ARG A 8 18.60 -1.80 -11.19
CA ARG A 8 18.59 -3.11 -10.56
C ARG A 8 18.26 -2.96 -9.08
N GLN A 9 17.11 -3.51 -8.69
CA GLN A 9 16.69 -3.61 -7.30
C GLN A 9 16.57 -5.07 -6.91
N VAL A 10 17.15 -5.47 -5.78
CA VAL A 10 17.05 -6.82 -5.23
C VAL A 10 16.41 -6.74 -3.85
N TRP A 11 15.31 -7.42 -3.69
CA TRP A 11 14.59 -7.52 -2.43
C TRP A 11 15.12 -8.70 -1.62
N MET A 12 15.60 -8.44 -0.43
CA MET A 12 16.24 -9.41 0.44
C MET A 12 15.43 -9.64 1.70
N LEU A 13 15.40 -10.90 2.14
CA LEU A 13 14.80 -11.32 3.40
C LEU A 13 15.66 -12.41 4.04
N SER A 14 16.14 -12.20 5.26
CA SER A 14 16.90 -13.20 6.02
C SER A 14 16.85 -12.89 7.52
N GLY A 15 16.74 -13.90 8.35
CA GLY A 15 16.85 -13.80 9.82
C GLY A 15 15.87 -12.80 10.45
N GLY A 16 14.70 -12.57 9.86
CA GLY A 16 13.72 -11.58 10.34
C GLY A 16 14.03 -10.14 9.93
N PHE A 17 14.98 -9.93 9.02
CA PHE A 17 15.32 -8.63 8.44
C PHE A 17 14.92 -8.59 6.96
N ALA A 18 14.41 -7.44 6.52
CA ALA A 18 14.13 -7.15 5.13
C ALA A 18 14.92 -5.91 4.69
N TRP A 19 15.56 -5.99 3.53
CA TRP A 19 16.33 -4.86 2.97
C TRP A 19 16.32 -4.89 1.45
N ASP A 20 16.57 -3.74 0.85
CA ASP A 20 16.74 -3.58 -0.58
C ASP A 20 18.21 -3.41 -0.91
N VAL A 21 18.66 -4.01 -2.01
CA VAL A 21 19.94 -3.70 -2.63
C VAL A 21 19.65 -2.88 -3.88
N VAL A 22 19.98 -1.59 -3.83
CA VAL A 22 19.83 -0.66 -4.95
C VAL A 22 21.23 -0.33 -5.47
N GLY A 23 21.54 -0.79 -6.67
CA GLY A 23 22.92 -0.79 -7.16
C GLY A 23 23.82 -1.66 -6.27
N THR A 24 24.69 -1.04 -5.47
CA THR A 24 25.58 -1.73 -4.51
C THR A 24 25.23 -1.44 -3.05
N ALA A 25 24.26 -0.56 -2.77
CA ALA A 25 23.91 -0.14 -1.42
C ALA A 25 22.79 -1.02 -0.85
N ALA A 26 22.97 -1.48 0.41
CA ALA A 26 21.92 -2.12 1.19
C ALA A 26 21.18 -1.07 2.03
N VAL A 27 19.88 -0.98 1.86
CA VAL A 27 18.99 -0.03 2.55
C VAL A 27 17.88 -0.81 3.25
N ALA A 28 17.58 -0.49 4.52
CA ALA A 28 16.48 -1.11 5.25
C ALA A 28 15.16 -0.91 4.49
N ALA A 29 14.42 -2.00 4.28
CA ALA A 29 13.15 -1.93 3.57
C ALA A 29 12.10 -1.26 4.44
N ALA A 30 11.38 -0.30 3.87
CA ALA A 30 10.19 0.27 4.48
C ALA A 30 9.06 -0.79 4.52
N PRO A 31 8.12 -0.71 5.47
CA PRO A 31 6.90 -1.51 5.42
C PRO A 31 6.18 -1.30 4.08
N GLU A 32 5.80 -2.41 3.45
CA GLU A 32 4.98 -2.33 2.26
C GLU A 32 3.57 -1.86 2.63
N ARG A 33 2.94 -1.08 1.73
CA ARG A 33 1.63 -0.42 1.95
C ARG A 33 0.52 -1.35 2.48
N ASP A 34 0.58 -2.61 2.06
CA ASP A 34 -0.46 -3.60 2.28
C ASP A 34 -0.11 -4.58 3.43
N PHE A 35 1.05 -4.41 4.06
CA PHE A 35 1.55 -5.27 5.12
C PHE A 35 2.05 -4.45 6.31
N ARG A 36 1.96 -5.04 7.51
CA ARG A 36 2.40 -4.38 8.75
C ARG A 36 3.90 -4.15 8.81
N SER A 37 4.67 -4.96 8.08
CA SER A 37 6.11 -4.84 7.98
C SER A 37 6.62 -5.31 6.62
N ALA A 38 7.79 -4.85 6.21
CA ALA A 38 8.46 -5.33 5.00
C ALA A 38 8.75 -6.84 5.06
N VAL A 39 9.02 -7.38 6.24
CA VAL A 39 9.23 -8.83 6.45
C VAL A 39 7.96 -9.61 6.12
N ASP A 40 6.80 -9.17 6.61
CA ASP A 40 5.52 -9.83 6.34
C ASP A 40 5.17 -9.80 4.85
N GLY A 41 5.39 -8.65 4.20
CA GLY A 41 5.14 -8.50 2.77
C GLY A 41 6.01 -9.46 1.93
N ARG A 42 7.30 -9.54 2.24
CA ARG A 42 8.21 -10.43 1.50
C ARG A 42 7.97 -11.90 1.79
N LEU A 43 7.63 -12.26 3.02
CA LEU A 43 7.19 -13.62 3.33
C LEU A 43 5.95 -13.99 2.55
N ALA A 44 4.96 -13.10 2.46
CA ALA A 44 3.76 -13.32 1.65
C ALA A 44 4.12 -13.57 0.18
N GLN A 45 5.02 -12.77 -0.42
CA GLN A 45 5.48 -12.99 -1.80
C GLN A 45 6.15 -14.35 -1.99
N ILE A 46 6.96 -14.81 -1.04
CA ILE A 46 7.58 -16.14 -1.08
C ILE A 46 6.51 -17.23 -1.00
N TRP A 47 5.55 -17.10 -0.08
CA TRP A 47 4.46 -18.07 0.10
C TRP A 47 3.44 -18.06 -1.06
N MET A 48 3.42 -17.00 -1.86
CA MET A 48 2.66 -16.91 -3.11
C MET A 48 3.39 -17.58 -4.29
N THR A 49 4.45 -18.36 -4.05
CA THR A 49 5.07 -19.26 -5.03
C THR A 49 4.69 -20.71 -4.74
N PRO A 50 4.66 -21.64 -5.73
CA PRO A 50 4.26 -23.03 -5.50
C PRO A 50 5.06 -23.71 -4.40
N GLN A 51 6.39 -23.62 -4.46
CA GLN A 51 7.29 -24.26 -3.49
C GLN A 51 7.22 -23.57 -2.12
N GLY A 52 7.15 -22.24 -2.11
CA GLY A 52 6.98 -21.46 -0.88
C GLY A 52 5.70 -21.79 -0.15
N PHE A 53 4.59 -21.92 -0.88
CA PHE A 53 3.29 -22.32 -0.33
C PHE A 53 3.33 -23.70 0.30
N VAL A 54 3.80 -24.71 -0.44
CA VAL A 54 3.85 -26.10 0.08
C VAL A 54 4.75 -26.20 1.29
N LYS A 55 5.91 -25.52 1.29
CA LYS A 55 6.83 -25.49 2.42
C LYS A 55 6.22 -24.82 3.64
N ALA A 56 5.54 -23.69 3.45
CA ALA A 56 4.85 -22.98 4.53
C ALA A 56 3.71 -23.83 5.11
N ALA A 57 2.87 -24.41 4.25
CA ALA A 57 1.79 -25.30 4.67
C ALA A 57 2.29 -26.52 5.46
N SER A 58 3.43 -27.12 5.05
CA SER A 58 4.04 -28.25 5.75
C SER A 58 4.58 -27.91 7.13
N SER A 59 4.92 -26.64 7.38
CA SER A 59 5.46 -26.14 8.65
C SER A 59 4.37 -25.54 9.56
N ALA A 60 3.18 -25.26 9.02
CA ALA A 60 2.02 -24.75 9.73
C ALA A 60 1.02 -25.87 10.03
N ASN A 61 0.05 -25.61 10.90
CA ASN A 61 -1.10 -26.50 11.10
C ASN A 61 -2.09 -26.35 9.92
N ALA A 62 -1.66 -26.80 8.73
CA ALA A 62 -2.48 -26.70 7.53
C ALA A 62 -3.61 -27.73 7.55
N THR A 63 -4.75 -27.34 7.00
CA THR A 63 -5.88 -28.23 6.72
C THR A 63 -5.95 -28.51 5.22
N ALA A 64 -6.37 -29.73 4.85
CA ALA A 64 -6.57 -30.12 3.48
C ALA A 64 -7.98 -30.67 3.28
N ARG A 65 -8.67 -30.23 2.23
CA ARG A 65 -9.98 -30.74 1.82
C ARG A 65 -10.02 -31.11 0.35
N ALA A 66 -10.73 -32.16 0.02
CA ALA A 66 -10.95 -32.51 -1.37
C ALA A 66 -11.98 -31.55 -2.00
N LEU A 67 -11.73 -31.16 -3.26
CA LEU A 67 -12.63 -30.43 -4.12
C LEU A 67 -12.85 -31.27 -5.38
N VAL A 68 -14.07 -31.73 -5.60
CA VAL A 68 -14.43 -32.52 -6.80
C VAL A 68 -15.12 -31.60 -7.78
N LEU A 69 -14.53 -31.43 -8.95
CA LEU A 69 -15.02 -30.61 -10.06
C LEU A 69 -15.27 -31.50 -11.29
N PRO A 70 -16.06 -31.07 -12.27
CA PRO A 70 -16.17 -31.78 -13.55
C PRO A 70 -14.82 -31.97 -14.26
N SER A 71 -13.85 -31.09 -13.99
CA SER A 71 -12.48 -31.13 -14.56
C SER A 71 -11.52 -32.04 -13.80
N GLY A 72 -11.97 -32.75 -12.74
CA GLY A 72 -11.13 -33.63 -11.94
C GLY A 72 -11.17 -33.31 -10.44
N ARG A 73 -10.45 -34.11 -9.67
CA ARG A 73 -10.30 -33.93 -8.22
C ARG A 73 -9.13 -33.00 -7.92
N LYS A 74 -9.35 -32.03 -7.01
CA LYS A 74 -8.30 -31.13 -6.53
C LYS A 74 -8.23 -31.19 -5.01
N THR A 75 -7.13 -30.75 -4.45
CA THR A 75 -6.95 -30.60 -3.01
C THR A 75 -6.82 -29.11 -2.71
N VAL A 76 -7.68 -28.61 -1.81
CA VAL A 76 -7.55 -27.25 -1.27
C VAL A 76 -6.84 -27.33 0.05
N VAL A 77 -5.70 -26.64 0.15
CA VAL A 77 -4.87 -26.59 1.36
C VAL A 77 -4.96 -25.17 1.93
N THR A 78 -5.25 -25.06 3.22
CA THR A 78 -5.37 -23.77 3.90
C THR A 78 -4.49 -23.75 5.15
N PHE A 79 -3.76 -22.66 5.34
CA PHE A 79 -3.01 -22.43 6.58
C PHE A 79 -3.07 -20.95 7.00
N THR A 80 -2.82 -20.68 8.27
CA THR A 80 -2.70 -19.33 8.83
C THR A 80 -1.24 -19.07 9.19
N ALA A 81 -0.68 -18.02 8.63
CA ALA A 81 0.69 -17.58 8.90
C ALA A 81 0.84 -16.93 10.29
N PRO A 82 2.06 -16.80 10.85
CA PRO A 82 2.28 -16.16 12.15
C PRO A 82 1.73 -14.72 12.25
N ASN A 83 1.75 -13.97 11.16
CA ASN A 83 1.16 -12.62 11.05
C ASN A 83 -0.37 -12.62 10.94
N LYS A 84 -1.02 -13.79 11.08
CA LYS A 84 -2.47 -14.06 10.99
C LYS A 84 -3.05 -13.94 9.58
N ALA A 85 -2.24 -13.78 8.54
CA ALA A 85 -2.71 -13.89 7.16
C ALA A 85 -3.07 -15.35 6.85
N THR A 86 -4.20 -15.55 6.18
CA THR A 86 -4.65 -16.88 5.72
C THR A 86 -4.24 -17.07 4.27
N PHE A 87 -3.69 -18.23 3.97
CA PHE A 87 -3.35 -18.65 2.61
C PHE A 87 -4.19 -19.89 2.25
N GLU A 88 -4.78 -19.85 1.07
CA GLU A 88 -5.50 -21.00 0.48
C GLU A 88 -4.88 -21.34 -0.86
N GLY A 89 -4.49 -22.57 -1.08
CA GLY A 89 -3.92 -23.05 -2.34
C GLY A 89 -4.67 -24.24 -2.91
N VAL A 90 -4.79 -24.28 -4.22
CA VAL A 90 -5.40 -25.36 -4.98
C VAL A 90 -4.33 -26.19 -5.63
N ILE A 91 -4.31 -27.49 -5.33
CA ILE A 91 -3.36 -28.48 -5.84
C ILE A 91 -4.14 -29.49 -6.69
N ASN A 92 -3.66 -29.75 -7.91
CA ASN A 92 -4.30 -30.71 -8.82
C ASN A 92 -3.92 -32.17 -8.53
N GLU A 93 -4.45 -33.10 -9.28
CA GLU A 93 -4.22 -34.56 -9.13
C GLU A 93 -2.75 -34.97 -9.33
N GLN A 94 -1.99 -34.17 -10.06
CA GLN A 94 -0.56 -34.40 -10.28
C GLN A 94 0.31 -33.83 -9.14
N GLY A 95 -0.30 -33.24 -8.10
CA GLY A 95 0.40 -32.62 -6.99
C GLY A 95 0.97 -31.22 -7.30
N LEU A 96 0.52 -30.58 -8.39
CA LEU A 96 0.97 -29.26 -8.79
C LEU A 96 0.06 -28.17 -8.26
N VAL A 97 0.61 -27.11 -7.73
CA VAL A 97 -0.15 -25.94 -7.27
C VAL A 97 -0.63 -25.14 -8.46
N GLU A 98 -1.93 -24.97 -8.60
CA GLU A 98 -2.53 -24.20 -9.71
C GLU A 98 -2.89 -22.77 -9.31
N HIS A 99 -3.18 -22.57 -8.04
CA HIS A 99 -3.67 -21.29 -7.54
C HIS A 99 -3.35 -21.11 -6.07
N ILE A 100 -3.07 -19.88 -5.68
CA ILE A 100 -2.89 -19.48 -4.27
C ILE A 100 -3.62 -18.17 -4.06
N ASP A 101 -4.39 -18.09 -2.98
CA ASP A 101 -5.07 -16.91 -2.51
C ASP A 101 -4.57 -16.49 -1.13
N THR A 102 -4.46 -15.19 -0.92
CA THR A 102 -4.34 -14.60 0.42
C THR A 102 -5.04 -13.25 0.46
N TRP A 103 -5.25 -12.70 1.64
CA TRP A 103 -5.89 -11.41 1.84
C TRP A 103 -5.01 -10.52 2.73
N PHE A 104 -5.02 -9.24 2.44
CA PHE A 104 -4.35 -8.21 3.23
C PHE A 104 -5.25 -6.98 3.40
N GLY A 105 -4.94 -6.12 4.37
CA GLY A 105 -5.67 -4.88 4.62
C GLY A 105 -5.06 -3.72 3.87
N SER A 106 -5.65 -3.32 2.75
CA SER A 106 -5.23 -2.11 2.04
C SER A 106 -5.75 -0.85 2.72
N PRO A 107 -4.92 0.19 2.98
CA PRO A 107 -5.38 1.45 3.55
C PRO A 107 -6.46 2.13 2.71
N VAL A 108 -6.39 2.02 1.39
CA VAL A 108 -7.35 2.61 0.45
C VAL A 108 -8.53 1.69 0.19
N LEU A 109 -8.28 0.42 -0.17
CA LEU A 109 -9.30 -0.50 -0.68
C LEU A 109 -9.99 -1.34 0.40
N GLY A 110 -9.37 -1.49 1.59
CA GLY A 110 -9.86 -2.40 2.63
C GLY A 110 -9.32 -3.83 2.46
N ASP A 111 -10.09 -4.82 2.89
CA ASP A 111 -9.70 -6.23 2.78
C ASP A 111 -9.60 -6.62 1.30
N THR A 112 -8.38 -6.80 0.83
CA THR A 112 -8.07 -6.98 -0.58
C THR A 112 -7.45 -8.35 -0.82
N LYS A 113 -7.91 -9.02 -1.87
CA LYS A 113 -7.42 -10.35 -2.27
C LYS A 113 -6.17 -10.23 -3.12
N LEU A 114 -5.14 -10.99 -2.79
CA LEU A 114 -3.97 -11.25 -3.62
C LEU A 114 -4.05 -12.68 -4.15
N GLU A 115 -3.96 -12.84 -5.46
CA GLU A 115 -4.13 -14.12 -6.16
C GLU A 115 -2.89 -14.43 -6.98
N ALA A 116 -2.45 -15.68 -6.99
CA ALA A 116 -1.42 -16.17 -7.91
C ALA A 116 -1.91 -17.43 -8.63
N SER A 117 -1.81 -17.44 -9.94
CA SER A 117 -2.15 -18.58 -10.80
C SER A 117 -0.92 -19.11 -11.49
N PHE A 118 -0.81 -20.43 -11.60
CA PHE A 118 0.33 -21.16 -12.12
C PHE A 118 -0.11 -22.15 -13.19
N ALA A 119 0.55 -22.11 -14.32
CA ALA A 119 0.24 -22.99 -15.44
C ALA A 119 1.50 -23.41 -16.19
N ASP A 120 1.33 -24.33 -17.17
CA ASP A 120 2.36 -24.76 -18.11
C ASP A 120 3.62 -25.26 -17.41
N TYR A 121 3.45 -26.17 -16.43
CA TYR A 121 4.53 -26.76 -15.69
C TYR A 121 5.50 -27.54 -16.59
N LYS A 122 6.80 -27.32 -16.39
CA LYS A 122 7.89 -28.01 -17.08
C LYS A 122 8.94 -28.50 -16.10
N ASP A 123 9.68 -29.52 -16.48
CA ASP A 123 10.87 -29.96 -15.77
C ASP A 123 12.09 -29.13 -16.18
N PHE A 124 12.77 -28.59 -15.19
CA PHE A 124 14.03 -27.87 -15.33
C PHE A 124 15.11 -28.62 -14.56
N ASN A 125 15.69 -29.67 -15.21
CA ASN A 125 16.73 -30.51 -14.63
C ASN A 125 16.34 -31.12 -13.27
N GLY A 126 15.15 -31.74 -13.20
CA GLY A 126 14.61 -32.38 -11.99
C GLY A 126 13.82 -31.43 -11.08
N THR A 127 13.65 -30.18 -11.46
CA THR A 127 12.80 -29.23 -10.74
C THR A 127 11.57 -28.88 -11.59
N THR A 128 10.41 -29.39 -11.18
CA THR A 128 9.14 -29.05 -11.83
C THR A 128 8.69 -27.65 -11.41
N PHE A 129 8.53 -26.73 -12.37
CA PHE A 129 8.18 -25.34 -12.12
C PHE A 129 7.20 -24.82 -13.19
N PRO A 130 6.25 -23.92 -12.83
CA PRO A 130 5.34 -23.31 -13.80
C PRO A 130 6.09 -22.34 -14.71
N THR A 131 5.82 -22.39 -16.00
CA THR A 131 6.36 -21.42 -16.96
C THR A 131 5.44 -20.21 -17.15
N ARG A 132 4.19 -20.28 -16.66
CA ARG A 132 3.25 -19.17 -16.66
C ARG A 132 2.85 -18.83 -15.24
N ILE A 133 3.10 -17.58 -14.82
CA ILE A 133 2.73 -17.06 -13.50
C ILE A 133 2.00 -15.75 -13.70
N VAL A 134 0.78 -15.64 -13.13
CA VAL A 134 -0.02 -14.42 -13.13
C VAL A 134 -0.41 -14.10 -11.69
N GLN A 135 -0.09 -12.89 -11.23
CA GLN A 135 -0.61 -12.40 -9.94
C GLN A 135 -1.61 -11.29 -10.17
N ARG A 136 -2.65 -11.27 -9.34
CA ARG A 136 -3.67 -10.20 -9.29
C ARG A 136 -3.81 -9.66 -7.89
N ASN A 137 -4.04 -8.35 -7.82
CA ASN A 137 -4.32 -7.64 -6.58
C ASN A 137 -5.69 -6.97 -6.74
N GLY A 138 -6.67 -7.36 -5.91
CA GLY A 138 -8.04 -6.88 -6.03
C GLY A 138 -8.67 -7.15 -7.41
N GLY A 139 -8.29 -8.25 -8.06
CA GLY A 139 -8.75 -8.65 -9.39
C GLY A 139 -7.93 -8.06 -10.57
N TYR A 140 -7.07 -7.08 -10.32
CA TYR A 140 -6.24 -6.45 -11.36
C TYR A 140 -4.87 -7.14 -11.48
N PRO A 141 -4.36 -7.39 -12.71
CA PRO A 141 -3.05 -8.02 -12.90
C PRO A 141 -1.94 -7.06 -12.45
N VAL A 142 -1.06 -7.55 -11.57
CA VAL A 142 0.12 -6.82 -11.07
C VAL A 142 1.43 -7.49 -11.48
N LEU A 143 1.37 -8.76 -11.86
CA LEU A 143 2.50 -9.53 -12.37
C LEU A 143 2.02 -10.52 -13.43
N ASP A 144 2.71 -10.60 -14.55
CA ASP A 144 2.46 -11.52 -15.63
C ASP A 144 3.81 -11.99 -16.20
N LEU A 145 4.22 -13.20 -15.82
CA LEU A 145 5.54 -13.74 -16.14
C LEU A 145 5.46 -14.96 -17.03
N THR A 146 6.40 -15.01 -17.98
CA THR A 146 6.81 -16.26 -18.64
C THR A 146 8.20 -16.64 -18.12
N VAL A 147 8.30 -17.78 -17.44
CA VAL A 147 9.57 -18.30 -16.91
C VAL A 147 10.32 -19.06 -17.99
N THR A 148 11.54 -18.64 -18.26
CA THR A 148 12.38 -19.22 -19.34
C THR A 148 13.46 -20.14 -18.81
N ASP A 149 13.92 -19.96 -17.56
CA ASP A 149 14.95 -20.78 -16.92
C ASP A 149 14.72 -20.86 -15.42
N VAL A 150 15.07 -22.01 -14.82
CA VAL A 150 15.02 -22.25 -13.37
C VAL A 150 16.28 -22.97 -12.94
N LYS A 151 16.98 -22.42 -11.97
CA LYS A 151 18.15 -23.02 -11.35
C LYS A 151 17.89 -23.22 -9.86
N SER A 152 17.77 -24.47 -9.45
CA SER A 152 17.56 -24.84 -8.05
C SER A 152 18.89 -25.00 -7.30
N ASN A 153 18.83 -24.88 -5.97
CA ASN A 153 19.94 -25.17 -5.05
C ASN A 153 21.24 -24.41 -5.34
N LEU A 154 21.17 -23.22 -5.93
CA LEU A 154 22.35 -22.38 -6.07
C LEU A 154 22.84 -21.95 -4.69
N PRO A 155 24.17 -21.91 -4.45
CA PRO A 155 24.70 -21.34 -3.23
C PRO A 155 24.38 -19.83 -3.19
N VAL A 156 23.60 -19.42 -2.20
CA VAL A 156 23.23 -18.03 -2.02
C VAL A 156 23.62 -17.60 -0.61
N ALA A 157 24.45 -16.58 -0.48
CA ALA A 157 24.77 -15.96 0.80
C ALA A 157 23.74 -14.87 1.09
N PHE A 158 23.02 -15.02 2.21
CA PHE A 158 22.02 -14.03 2.67
C PHE A 158 22.44 -13.45 4.03
N ASP A 159 23.71 -13.04 4.14
CA ASP A 159 24.17 -12.38 5.35
C ASP A 159 23.48 -11.02 5.48
N VAL A 160 22.87 -10.79 6.62
CA VAL A 160 22.25 -9.50 6.92
C VAL A 160 23.37 -8.47 7.11
N PRO A 161 23.40 -7.37 6.33
CA PRO A 161 24.42 -6.35 6.49
C PRO A 161 24.40 -5.70 7.88
N ALA A 162 25.55 -5.26 8.39
CA ALA A 162 25.63 -4.67 9.73
C ALA A 162 24.77 -3.42 9.89
N ASN A 163 24.72 -2.56 8.87
CA ASN A 163 23.85 -1.36 8.86
C ASN A 163 22.36 -1.70 8.91
N ILE A 164 21.95 -2.86 8.37
CA ILE A 164 20.55 -3.32 8.46
C ILE A 164 20.23 -3.88 9.86
N ARG A 165 21.13 -4.64 10.45
CA ARG A 165 20.96 -5.15 11.82
C ARG A 165 20.88 -4.04 12.86
N GLN A 166 21.57 -2.93 12.62
CA GLN A 166 21.69 -1.79 13.52
C GLN A 166 20.73 -0.65 13.14
N ALA A 167 19.98 -0.79 12.05
CA ALA A 167 19.02 0.23 11.62
C ALA A 167 18.00 0.48 12.75
N PRO A 168 17.74 1.74 13.09
CA PRO A 168 16.66 2.06 14.03
C PRO A 168 15.33 1.61 13.45
N PRO A 169 14.33 1.30 14.30
CA PRO A 169 12.98 1.04 13.82
C PRO A 169 12.50 2.21 12.97
N VAL A 170 11.85 1.90 11.85
CA VAL A 170 11.16 2.93 11.04
C VAL A 170 10.06 3.53 11.92
N THR A 171 10.15 4.83 12.16
CA THR A 171 9.13 5.55 12.95
C THR A 171 8.37 6.49 12.03
N ASP A 172 7.07 6.60 12.26
CA ASP A 172 6.22 7.57 11.56
C ASP A 172 6.35 8.99 12.14
N ALA A 173 7.34 9.23 13.02
CA ALA A 173 7.56 10.55 13.60
C ALA A 173 7.85 11.59 12.51
N VAL A 174 7.08 12.67 12.53
CA VAL A 174 7.22 13.78 11.60
C VAL A 174 7.42 15.09 12.33
N GLN A 175 8.25 15.93 11.75
CA GLN A 175 8.41 17.32 12.17
C GLN A 175 7.92 18.23 11.06
N GLY A 176 7.15 19.26 11.42
CA GLY A 176 6.70 20.27 10.48
C GLY A 176 7.83 21.27 10.18
N GLU A 177 8.04 21.53 8.91
CA GLU A 177 8.92 22.59 8.40
C GLU A 177 8.07 23.80 8.05
N ARG A 178 8.38 24.96 8.60
CA ARG A 178 7.66 26.19 8.28
C ARG A 178 8.07 26.69 6.89
N LEU A 179 7.10 26.76 5.96
CA LEU A 179 7.31 27.29 4.62
C LEU A 179 7.04 28.79 4.55
N ALA A 180 5.96 29.23 5.21
CA ALA A 180 5.54 30.62 5.31
C ALA A 180 4.80 30.85 6.62
N ASP A 181 4.30 32.06 6.86
CA ASP A 181 3.45 32.33 8.01
C ASP A 181 2.15 31.50 7.90
N GLY A 182 1.84 30.73 8.94
CA GLY A 182 0.69 29.80 8.93
C GLY A 182 0.74 28.64 7.94
N VAL A 183 1.88 28.38 7.26
CA VAL A 183 2.04 27.29 6.28
C VAL A 183 3.18 26.35 6.69
N TRP A 184 2.86 25.07 6.83
CA TRP A 184 3.77 24.04 7.31
C TRP A 184 3.81 22.84 6.37
N MET A 185 5.00 22.33 6.09
CA MET A 185 5.21 21.09 5.34
C MET A 185 5.63 19.97 6.28
N PHE A 186 5.10 18.78 6.05
CA PHE A 186 5.46 17.55 6.74
C PHE A 186 6.14 16.61 5.75
N PRO A 187 7.48 16.50 5.81
CA PRO A 187 8.27 15.74 4.85
C PRO A 187 8.01 14.23 4.96
N GLY A 188 8.25 13.51 3.88
CA GLY A 188 8.11 12.07 3.73
C GLY A 188 8.33 11.68 2.27
N THR A 189 8.05 10.43 1.90
CA THR A 189 8.08 9.97 0.50
C THR A 189 7.12 10.82 -0.34
N ALA A 190 5.90 11.01 0.13
CA ALA A 190 5.01 12.09 -0.28
C ALA A 190 4.82 13.05 0.91
N LYS A 191 4.45 14.28 0.63
CA LYS A 191 4.38 15.35 1.62
C LYS A 191 2.93 15.67 1.98
N SER A 192 2.71 16.16 3.22
CA SER A 192 1.49 16.86 3.59
C SER A 192 1.81 18.34 3.83
N ILE A 193 0.87 19.22 3.51
CA ILE A 193 0.96 20.65 3.82
C ILE A 193 -0.21 20.99 4.75
N ALA A 194 0.04 21.73 5.83
CA ALA A 194 -1.01 22.31 6.65
C ALA A 194 -1.02 23.83 6.46
N VAL A 195 -2.20 24.36 6.27
CA VAL A 195 -2.45 25.81 6.16
C VAL A 195 -3.38 26.23 7.29
N GLU A 196 -2.92 27.15 8.10
CA GLU A 196 -3.64 27.69 9.26
C GLU A 196 -4.59 28.81 8.83
N TYR A 197 -5.88 28.61 9.01
CA TYR A 197 -6.93 29.62 8.86
C TYR A 197 -7.28 30.27 10.21
N ALA A 198 -8.12 31.28 10.21
CA ALA A 198 -8.49 32.00 11.43
C ALA A 198 -9.01 31.08 12.56
N ASP A 199 -9.86 30.11 12.23
CA ASP A 199 -10.53 29.22 13.21
C ASP A 199 -10.37 27.71 12.92
N HIS A 200 -9.61 27.33 11.87
CA HIS A 200 -9.42 25.94 11.49
C HIS A 200 -8.12 25.73 10.71
N ILE A 201 -7.88 24.51 10.32
CA ILE A 201 -6.74 24.08 9.52
C ILE A 201 -7.24 23.32 8.29
N VAL A 202 -6.62 23.60 7.13
CA VAL A 202 -6.77 22.83 5.91
C VAL A 202 -5.47 22.06 5.69
N VAL A 203 -5.58 20.75 5.41
CA VAL A 203 -4.42 19.90 5.08
C VAL A 203 -4.47 19.54 3.62
N ILE A 204 -3.32 19.47 2.96
CA ILE A 204 -3.17 19.00 1.58
C ILE A 204 -2.45 17.65 1.63
N ASP A 205 -3.09 16.64 1.07
CA ASP A 205 -2.71 15.22 1.02
C ASP A 205 -2.53 14.51 2.38
N ALA A 206 -2.91 13.25 2.37
CA ALA A 206 -2.79 12.32 3.48
C ALA A 206 -2.04 11.05 3.01
N PRO A 207 -0.71 11.12 2.89
CA PRO A 207 0.11 10.07 2.31
C PRO A 207 0.05 8.74 3.06
N GLU A 208 0.17 7.67 2.29
CA GLU A 208 0.56 6.31 2.69
C GLU A 208 -0.37 5.64 3.70
N THR A 209 -0.21 5.88 5.01
CA THR A 209 -0.80 5.06 6.07
C THR A 209 -1.56 5.87 7.12
N GLU A 210 -2.40 5.17 7.89
CA GLU A 210 -3.02 5.71 9.10
C GLU A 210 -1.96 6.21 10.10
N ALA A 211 -0.90 5.43 10.35
CA ALA A 211 0.15 5.78 11.30
C ALA A 211 0.85 7.09 10.91
N ARG A 212 1.15 7.26 9.62
CA ARG A 212 1.70 8.50 9.07
C ARG A 212 0.75 9.69 9.29
N SER A 213 -0.54 9.52 9.01
CA SER A 213 -1.53 10.58 9.19
C SER A 213 -1.72 10.94 10.67
N ILE A 214 -1.68 9.96 11.57
CA ILE A 214 -1.70 10.23 13.03
C ILE A 214 -0.51 11.11 13.42
N ALA A 215 0.70 10.75 12.96
CA ALA A 215 1.90 11.51 13.28
C ALA A 215 1.84 12.96 12.74
N VAL A 216 1.30 13.15 11.52
CA VAL A 216 1.08 14.49 10.95
C VAL A 216 0.04 15.28 11.76
N ILE A 217 -1.10 14.68 12.10
CA ILE A 217 -2.15 15.31 12.92
C ILE A 217 -1.61 15.72 14.29
N ASP A 218 -0.83 14.85 14.93
CA ASP A 218 -0.22 15.14 16.22
C ASP A 218 0.81 16.28 16.15
N ALA A 219 1.60 16.32 15.07
CA ALA A 219 2.53 17.41 14.81
C ALA A 219 1.80 18.73 14.54
N ILE A 220 0.72 18.72 13.75
CA ILE A 220 -0.13 19.88 13.50
C ILE A 220 -0.72 20.40 14.83
N LYS A 221 -1.30 19.54 15.66
CA LYS A 221 -1.90 19.93 16.95
C LYS A 221 -0.88 20.56 17.92
N LYS A 222 0.40 20.19 17.83
CA LYS A 222 1.49 20.80 18.61
C LYS A 222 1.90 22.17 18.07
N LEU A 223 1.93 22.34 16.75
CA LEU A 223 2.34 23.59 16.09
C LEU A 223 1.21 24.63 16.09
N ILE A 224 -0.02 24.18 15.94
CA ILE A 224 -1.23 25.01 15.80
C ILE A 224 -2.28 24.53 16.83
N PRO A 225 -2.09 24.84 18.12
CA PRO A 225 -3.01 24.36 19.16
C PRO A 225 -4.39 25.02 19.07
N GLY A 226 -5.42 24.25 19.41
CA GLY A 226 -6.77 24.75 19.57
C GLY A 226 -7.61 24.87 18.30
N LYS A 227 -7.03 24.67 17.12
CA LYS A 227 -7.76 24.70 15.85
C LYS A 227 -8.05 23.30 15.30
N PRO A 228 -9.29 22.99 14.88
CA PRO A 228 -9.62 21.72 14.28
C PRO A 228 -9.15 21.65 12.83
N ILE A 229 -8.80 20.44 12.34
CA ILE A 229 -8.62 20.18 10.92
C ILE A 229 -10.01 19.99 10.33
N ARG A 230 -10.49 20.93 9.51
CA ARG A 230 -11.83 20.89 8.92
C ARG A 230 -11.86 20.26 7.54
N GLN A 231 -10.79 20.41 6.76
CA GLN A 231 -10.73 19.94 5.40
C GLN A 231 -9.39 19.27 5.10
N VAL A 232 -9.42 18.23 4.28
CA VAL A 232 -8.24 17.68 3.64
C VAL A 232 -8.45 17.75 2.13
N ILE A 233 -7.59 18.47 1.43
CA ILE A 233 -7.56 18.50 -0.02
C ILE A 233 -6.71 17.32 -0.48
N ASN A 234 -7.30 16.40 -1.22
CA ASN A 234 -6.57 15.30 -1.83
C ASN A 234 -6.28 15.61 -3.28
N THR A 235 -5.00 15.68 -3.63
CA THR A 235 -4.55 16.00 -4.98
C THR A 235 -5.00 14.94 -6.00
N HIS A 236 -4.91 13.66 -5.63
CA HIS A 236 -5.38 12.54 -6.44
C HIS A 236 -5.47 11.24 -5.62
N HIS A 237 -6.10 10.22 -6.18
CA HIS A 237 -6.47 9.00 -5.43
C HIS A 237 -5.36 7.96 -5.28
N HIS A 238 -4.14 8.19 -5.78
CA HIS A 238 -3.06 7.23 -5.58
C HIS A 238 -2.72 7.08 -4.09
N PHE A 239 -2.28 5.89 -3.72
CA PHE A 239 -2.04 5.49 -2.35
C PHE A 239 -1.11 6.44 -1.59
N ASP A 240 -0.02 6.85 -2.21
CA ASP A 240 1.00 7.75 -1.66
C ASP A 240 0.50 9.17 -1.40
N HIS A 241 -0.74 9.51 -1.81
CA HIS A 241 -1.43 10.77 -1.53
C HIS A 241 -2.75 10.59 -0.76
N SER A 242 -3.30 9.38 -0.71
CA SER A 242 -4.66 9.14 -0.19
C SER A 242 -4.76 8.08 0.90
N GLY A 243 -3.69 7.31 1.16
CA GLY A 243 -3.75 6.15 2.06
C GLY A 243 -4.15 6.48 3.50
N GLY A 244 -3.93 7.71 3.94
CA GLY A 244 -4.29 8.17 5.27
C GLY A 244 -5.56 9.03 5.36
N LEU A 245 -6.28 9.30 4.27
CA LEU A 245 -7.47 10.17 4.24
C LEU A 245 -8.54 9.78 5.28
N ARG A 246 -8.74 8.48 5.46
CA ARG A 246 -9.72 7.94 6.41
C ARG A 246 -9.43 8.33 7.86
N THR A 247 -8.16 8.56 8.21
CA THR A 247 -7.76 9.06 9.54
C THR A 247 -8.29 10.46 9.78
N TYR A 248 -8.22 11.34 8.78
CA TYR A 248 -8.74 12.70 8.87
C TYR A 248 -10.27 12.73 8.93
N VAL A 249 -10.95 11.85 8.22
CA VAL A 249 -12.41 11.69 8.36
C VAL A 249 -12.78 11.25 9.77
N ALA A 250 -12.00 10.37 10.39
CA ALA A 250 -12.21 9.97 11.79
C ALA A 250 -12.03 11.15 12.77
N GLU A 251 -11.19 12.13 12.44
CA GLU A 251 -11.06 13.41 13.19
C GLU A 251 -12.21 14.41 12.88
N GLY A 252 -13.01 14.16 11.84
CA GLY A 252 -14.15 14.99 11.45
C GLY A 252 -13.92 15.88 10.25
N ALA A 253 -12.82 15.71 9.51
CA ALA A 253 -12.52 16.50 8.33
C ALA A 253 -13.37 16.09 7.11
N THR A 254 -13.73 17.06 6.28
CA THR A 254 -14.28 16.88 4.94
C THR A 254 -13.16 16.68 3.92
N ILE A 255 -13.35 15.78 2.99
CA ILE A 255 -12.39 15.54 1.90
C ILE A 255 -12.77 16.37 0.68
N VAL A 256 -11.88 17.29 0.28
CA VAL A 256 -11.98 18.04 -0.98
C VAL A 256 -11.11 17.35 -2.01
N THR A 257 -11.69 16.91 -3.12
CA THR A 257 -10.94 16.21 -4.18
C THR A 257 -11.62 16.42 -5.54
N HIS A 258 -10.99 15.99 -6.64
CA HIS A 258 -11.65 16.06 -7.94
C HIS A 258 -12.90 15.17 -7.97
N GLN A 259 -13.94 15.59 -8.67
CA GLN A 259 -15.24 14.89 -8.71
C GLN A 259 -15.13 13.41 -9.13
N SER A 260 -14.20 13.07 -10.03
CA SER A 260 -13.97 11.68 -10.41
C SER A 260 -13.38 10.82 -9.29
N ASN A 261 -12.60 11.41 -8.38
CA ASN A 261 -12.03 10.71 -7.24
C ASN A 261 -13.08 10.44 -6.15
N VAL A 262 -14.13 11.27 -6.05
CA VAL A 262 -15.24 11.04 -5.10
C VAL A 262 -15.86 9.66 -5.35
N ALA A 263 -16.24 9.36 -6.60
CA ALA A 263 -16.84 8.09 -6.95
C ALA A 263 -15.91 6.90 -6.67
N PHE A 264 -14.59 7.08 -6.89
CA PHE A 264 -13.58 6.09 -6.55
C PHE A 264 -13.55 5.80 -5.04
N PHE A 265 -13.46 6.84 -4.20
CA PHE A 265 -13.41 6.66 -2.74
C PHE A 265 -14.72 6.11 -2.18
N GLU A 266 -15.87 6.58 -2.64
CA GLU A 266 -17.17 6.04 -2.23
C GLU A 266 -17.27 4.54 -2.50
N ASN A 267 -16.76 4.07 -3.64
CA ASN A 267 -16.75 2.65 -3.97
C ASN A 267 -15.72 1.89 -3.14
N ALA A 268 -14.48 2.35 -3.08
CA ALA A 268 -13.37 1.68 -2.37
C ALA A 268 -13.63 1.59 -0.85
N TRP A 269 -14.29 2.60 -0.26
CA TRP A 269 -14.52 2.64 1.19
C TRP A 269 -15.74 1.85 1.67
N ARG A 270 -16.53 1.26 0.76
CA ARG A 270 -17.56 0.25 1.08
C ARG A 270 -16.97 -1.11 1.42
N GLY A 271 -15.73 -1.38 1.01
CA GLY A 271 -15.03 -2.63 1.27
C GLY A 271 -14.87 -2.91 2.76
N ALA A 272 -14.94 -4.19 3.14
CA ALA A 272 -14.67 -4.64 4.50
C ALA A 272 -13.25 -4.23 4.95
N ARG A 273 -13.08 -4.03 6.26
CA ARG A 273 -11.80 -3.67 6.88
C ARG A 273 -11.59 -4.47 8.17
N THR A 274 -11.72 -5.78 8.03
CA THR A 274 -11.63 -6.69 9.17
C THR A 274 -10.21 -7.09 9.50
N LEU A 275 -9.34 -7.10 8.49
CA LEU A 275 -7.92 -7.47 8.63
C LEU A 275 -7.09 -6.36 9.28
N MET A 276 -7.36 -5.11 8.89
CA MET A 276 -6.71 -3.92 9.45
C MET A 276 -7.76 -2.81 9.70
N PRO A 277 -8.58 -2.94 10.75
CA PRO A 277 -9.60 -1.94 11.07
C PRO A 277 -8.95 -0.63 11.51
N ASP A 278 -9.18 0.42 10.73
CA ASP A 278 -8.65 1.78 10.96
C ASP A 278 -9.51 2.59 11.93
N ARG A 279 -9.08 3.82 12.24
CA ARG A 279 -9.81 4.75 13.12
C ARG A 279 -11.20 5.08 12.59
N LEU A 280 -11.37 5.22 11.27
CA LEU A 280 -12.67 5.52 10.69
C LEU A 280 -13.65 4.35 10.88
N ALA A 281 -13.21 3.13 10.64
CA ALA A 281 -14.03 1.93 10.89
C ALA A 281 -14.49 1.84 12.37
N LYS A 282 -13.65 2.31 13.30
CA LYS A 282 -13.95 2.33 14.75
C LYS A 282 -14.78 3.52 15.17
N SER A 283 -14.73 4.65 14.46
CA SER A 283 -15.39 5.89 14.83
C SER A 283 -16.88 5.93 14.51
N GLY A 284 -17.35 5.12 13.57
CA GLY A 284 -18.71 5.14 13.05
C GLY A 284 -19.06 6.40 12.24
N ARG A 285 -18.08 7.26 11.94
CA ARG A 285 -18.30 8.47 11.14
C ARG A 285 -18.52 8.13 9.67
N THR A 286 -19.38 8.90 9.03
CA THR A 286 -19.60 8.84 7.58
C THR A 286 -18.69 9.86 6.89
N PRO A 287 -17.96 9.49 5.83
CA PRO A 287 -17.16 10.44 5.07
C PRO A 287 -18.02 11.46 4.35
N VAL A 288 -17.54 12.70 4.32
CA VAL A 288 -18.12 13.81 3.54
C VAL A 288 -17.11 14.19 2.47
N PHE A 289 -17.56 14.22 1.22
CA PHE A 289 -16.74 14.61 0.08
C PHE A 289 -17.29 15.89 -0.57
N GLU A 290 -16.37 16.76 -0.95
CA GLU A 290 -16.64 17.95 -1.78
C GLU A 290 -15.86 17.81 -3.10
N GLY A 291 -16.59 17.61 -4.20
CA GLY A 291 -16.02 17.40 -5.53
C GLY A 291 -15.69 18.71 -6.23
N VAL A 292 -14.48 18.80 -6.79
CA VAL A 292 -14.03 19.92 -7.64
C VAL A 292 -14.06 19.47 -9.10
N THR A 293 -14.70 20.24 -9.98
CA THR A 293 -14.80 19.94 -11.42
C THR A 293 -13.94 20.85 -12.29
N GLY A 294 -13.53 21.99 -11.81
CA GLY A 294 -12.69 22.95 -12.52
C GLY A 294 -11.76 23.67 -11.57
N SER A 295 -12.23 24.77 -10.98
CA SER A 295 -11.47 25.49 -9.95
C SER A 295 -12.36 25.80 -8.75
N ARG A 296 -11.71 25.98 -7.60
CA ARG A 296 -12.33 26.37 -6.35
C ARG A 296 -11.37 27.21 -5.53
N VAL A 297 -11.83 28.29 -4.95
CA VAL A 297 -11.09 29.08 -3.97
C VAL A 297 -11.56 28.70 -2.57
N ILE A 298 -10.60 28.42 -1.66
CA ILE A 298 -10.83 28.22 -0.25
C ILE A 298 -10.14 29.38 0.46
N SER A 299 -10.88 30.27 1.07
CA SER A 299 -10.34 31.46 1.73
C SER A 299 -11.21 31.89 2.90
N ASP A 300 -10.58 32.41 3.95
CA ASP A 300 -11.25 33.11 5.07
C ASP A 300 -10.73 34.54 5.25
N GLY A 301 -9.95 35.01 4.29
CA GLY A 301 -9.27 36.29 4.32
C GLY A 301 -7.89 36.27 4.97
N SER A 302 -7.55 35.30 5.83
CA SER A 302 -6.18 35.12 6.37
C SER A 302 -5.28 34.42 5.35
N HIS A 303 -5.73 33.28 4.82
CA HIS A 303 -5.07 32.54 3.75
C HIS A 303 -6.04 32.28 2.60
N GLU A 304 -5.46 31.92 1.45
CA GLU A 304 -6.19 31.58 0.23
C GLU A 304 -5.52 30.40 -0.46
N LEU A 305 -6.33 29.40 -0.80
CA LEU A 305 -5.93 28.24 -1.58
C LEU A 305 -6.75 28.22 -2.87
N ASP A 306 -6.08 28.38 -3.98
CA ASP A 306 -6.65 28.18 -5.30
C ASP A 306 -6.48 26.73 -5.70
N VAL A 307 -7.57 25.99 -5.77
CA VAL A 307 -7.61 24.58 -6.14
C VAL A 307 -8.05 24.45 -7.59
N TYR A 308 -7.20 23.88 -8.43
CA TYR A 308 -7.44 23.71 -9.86
C TYR A 308 -7.45 22.26 -10.27
N HIS A 309 -8.42 21.85 -11.09
CA HIS A 309 -8.27 20.62 -11.85
C HIS A 309 -7.17 20.80 -12.91
N TYR A 310 -6.26 19.84 -13.02
CA TYR A 310 -5.20 19.83 -14.03
C TYR A 310 -5.56 18.83 -15.15
N PRO A 311 -6.32 19.26 -16.18
CA PRO A 311 -6.80 18.39 -17.24
C PRO A 311 -5.62 17.89 -18.10
N GLY A 312 -5.75 16.67 -18.64
CA GLY A 312 -4.72 16.06 -19.49
C GLY A 312 -3.46 15.61 -18.75
N ASN A 313 -3.48 15.57 -17.43
CA ASN A 313 -2.38 15.00 -16.66
C ASN A 313 -2.28 13.49 -16.91
N MET A 314 -1.11 13.03 -17.40
CA MET A 314 -0.89 11.62 -17.73
C MET A 314 -0.78 10.72 -16.50
N HIS A 315 -0.47 11.28 -15.32
CA HIS A 315 -0.34 10.53 -14.08
C HIS A 315 -1.71 10.19 -13.48
N ASN A 316 -2.66 11.15 -13.49
CA ASN A 316 -4.01 10.95 -12.96
C ASN A 316 -5.00 11.94 -13.59
N ALA A 317 -6.12 11.44 -14.15
CA ALA A 317 -7.13 12.27 -14.79
C ALA A 317 -7.85 13.22 -13.82
N GLY A 318 -7.94 12.86 -12.54
CA GLY A 318 -8.53 13.67 -11.48
C GLY A 318 -7.50 14.42 -10.63
N MET A 319 -6.37 14.83 -11.23
CA MET A 319 -5.32 15.58 -10.54
C MET A 319 -5.77 16.99 -10.19
N LEU A 320 -5.65 17.36 -8.93
CA LEU A 320 -5.76 18.73 -8.46
C LEU A 320 -4.38 19.35 -8.24
N MET A 321 -4.25 20.60 -8.59
CA MET A 321 -3.13 21.46 -8.25
C MET A 321 -3.60 22.53 -7.27
N ILE A 322 -2.79 22.78 -6.24
CA ILE A 322 -3.09 23.76 -5.21
C ILE A 322 -2.06 24.87 -5.28
N TYR A 323 -2.53 26.11 -5.35
CA TYR A 323 -1.70 27.29 -5.39
C TYR A 323 -2.02 28.21 -4.21
N LEU A 324 -0.99 28.75 -3.59
CA LEU A 324 -1.10 29.72 -2.50
C LEU A 324 -0.64 31.08 -3.05
N PRO A 325 -1.57 31.96 -3.46
CA PRO A 325 -1.20 33.20 -4.21
C PRO A 325 -0.45 34.22 -3.35
N ARG A 326 -0.57 34.16 -2.04
CA ARG A 326 0.05 35.10 -1.11
C ARG A 326 1.46 34.69 -0.66
N GLU A 327 1.76 33.40 -0.67
CA GLU A 327 2.99 32.79 -0.12
C GLU A 327 4.09 32.57 -1.16
N ARG A 328 4.05 33.23 -2.29
CA ARG A 328 4.91 33.13 -3.49
C ARG A 328 6.35 32.72 -3.23
#